data_1f16c9b714f3eda2a882741192702b60
#
_entry.id   1f16c9b714f3eda2a882741192702b60
#
_cell.length_a   1.000
_cell.length_b   1.000
_cell.length_c   1.000
_cell.angle_alpha   90.00
_cell.angle_beta   90.00
_cell.angle_gamma   90.00
#
_symmetry.space_group_name_H-M   'P 1'
#
loop_
_entity.id
_entity.type
_entity.pdbx_description
1 polymer ?
#
loop_
_entity_poly.entity_id
_entity_poly.type
_entity_poly.pdbx_seq_one_letter_code
_entity_poly.pdbx_strand_id
1 'polypeptide(L)' 'MRQLRDDTHQILDGEVRVYRRERSERWQAAFVIDGHTIRISTGKRDLAEAKEYARDTFLEYKFRHKN' A
#
# COMPACT_ATOMS: atom_id res chain seq x y z
N MET A 1 24.97 -2.79 9.16
CA MET A 1 23.82 -2.85 8.88
C MET A 1 23.46 -2.51 7.57
N ARG A 2 22.71 -3.12 7.02
CA ARG A 2 22.37 -2.93 5.83
C ARG A 2 21.32 -2.05 5.67
N GLN A 3 21.38 -1.22 4.81
CA GLN A 3 20.41 -0.34 4.54
C GLN A 3 19.38 -0.94 3.69
N LEU A 4 18.18 -0.75 3.99
CA LEU A 4 17.15 -1.28 3.18
C LEU A 4 17.02 -0.45 1.94
N ARG A 5 16.80 -1.11 0.86
CA ARG A 5 16.67 -0.40 -0.31
C ARG A 5 15.25 -0.17 -0.63
N ASP A 6 14.35 -0.86 -0.02
CA ASP A 6 12.94 -0.68 -0.27
C ASP A 6 12.45 0.57 0.38
N ASP A 7 11.68 1.34 -0.33
CA ASP A 7 11.05 2.51 0.22
C ASP A 7 9.69 2.08 0.76
N THR A 8 9.40 2.47 1.97
CA THR A 8 8.13 2.12 2.60
C THR A 8 7.55 3.35 3.25
N HIS A 9 6.29 3.62 2.95
CA HIS A 9 5.60 4.77 3.51
C HIS A 9 4.28 4.29 4.09
N GLN A 10 3.86 4.89 5.18
CA GLN A 10 2.60 4.51 5.80
C GLN A 10 1.62 5.65 5.69
N ILE A 11 0.37 5.31 5.50
CA ILE A 11 -0.69 6.31 5.44
C ILE A 11 -1.82 5.81 6.32
N LEU A 12 -2.74 6.70 6.64
CA LEU A 12 -3.90 6.38 7.47
C LEU A 12 -3.47 5.75 8.79
N ASP A 13 -2.56 6.44 9.46
CA ASP A 13 -2.08 6.00 10.76
C ASP A 13 -1.47 4.62 10.73
N GLY A 14 -0.84 4.29 9.62
CA GLY A 14 -0.14 3.02 9.53
C GLY A 14 -1.01 1.87 9.09
N GLU A 15 -2.27 2.13 8.78
CA GLU A 15 -3.13 1.04 8.35
C GLU A 15 -2.83 0.57 6.94
N VAL A 16 -2.23 1.42 6.13
CA VAL A 16 -1.89 1.07 4.77
C VAL A 16 -0.41 1.37 4.57
N ARG A 17 0.30 0.42 3.99
CA ARG A 17 1.70 0.62 3.66
C ARG A 17 1.82 0.67 2.16
N VAL A 18 2.57 1.65 1.67
CA VAL A 18 2.87 1.76 0.26
C VAL A 18 4.37 1.59 0.14
N TYR A 19 4.80 0.63 -0.64
CA TYR A 19 6.21 0.30 -0.70
C TYR A 19 6.64 -0.01 -2.12
N ARG A 20 7.94 0.07 -2.35
CA ARG A 20 8.50 -0.23 -3.65
C ARG A 20 9.74 -1.07 -3.45
N ARG A 21 9.81 -2.14 -4.20
CA ARG A 21 10.96 -3.00 -4.10
C ARG A 21 12.06 -2.47 -4.98
N GLU A 22 13.27 -2.89 -4.64
CA GLU A 22 14.44 -2.40 -5.28
C GLU A 22 14.41 -2.46 -6.80
N ARG A 23 13.89 -3.51 -7.35
CA ARG A 23 13.86 -3.65 -8.77
C ARG A 23 12.58 -3.24 -9.45
N SER A 24 11.67 -2.71 -8.72
CA SER A 24 10.38 -2.37 -9.26
C SER A 24 10.23 -0.87 -9.35
N GLU A 25 9.70 -0.39 -10.46
CA GLU A 25 9.45 1.02 -10.60
C GLU A 25 8.06 1.38 -10.14
N ARG A 26 7.23 0.39 -9.92
CA ARG A 26 5.86 0.66 -9.51
C ARG A 26 5.66 0.36 -8.06
N TRP A 27 4.82 1.15 -7.44
CA TRP A 27 4.57 1.01 -6.01
C TRP A 27 3.55 -0.08 -5.75
N GLN A 28 3.70 -0.71 -4.61
CA GLN A 28 2.77 -1.73 -4.16
C GLN A 28 2.10 -1.21 -2.90
N ALA A 29 1.02 -1.84 -2.50
CA ALA A 29 0.36 -1.47 -1.26
C ALA A 29 -0.06 -2.72 -0.51
N ALA A 30 -0.10 -2.61 0.80
CA ALA A 30 -0.52 -3.71 1.64
C ALA A 30 -1.31 -3.16 2.81
N PHE A 31 -2.37 -3.86 3.17
CA PHE A 31 -3.15 -3.47 4.33
C PHE A 31 -3.85 -4.72 4.85
N VAL A 32 -4.44 -4.60 6.03
CA VAL A 32 -5.11 -5.73 6.65
C VAL A 32 -6.58 -5.44 6.74
N ILE A 33 -7.38 -6.38 6.28
CA ILE A 33 -8.83 -6.28 6.36
C ILE A 33 -9.31 -7.55 7.06
N ASP A 34 -9.97 -7.37 8.18
CA ASP A 34 -10.55 -8.52 8.88
C ASP A 34 -9.52 -9.59 9.17
N GLY A 35 -8.34 -9.20 9.56
CA GLY A 35 -7.30 -10.15 9.91
C GLY A 35 -6.55 -10.74 8.73
N HIS A 36 -6.91 -10.35 7.52
CA HIS A 36 -6.25 -10.86 6.33
C HIS A 36 -5.42 -9.78 5.68
N THR A 37 -4.20 -10.12 5.30
CA THR A 37 -3.33 -9.18 4.63
C THR A 37 -3.63 -9.16 3.15
N ILE A 38 -3.92 -7.97 2.64
CA ILE A 38 -4.22 -7.79 1.23
C ILE A 38 -3.03 -7.06 0.60
N ARG A 39 -2.53 -7.58 -0.49
CA ARG A 39 -1.44 -6.94 -1.20
C ARG A 39 -1.89 -6.65 -2.61
N ILE A 40 -1.64 -5.43 -3.05
CA ILE A 40 -2.04 -5.03 -4.40
C ILE A 40 -0.92 -4.26 -5.06
N SER A 41 -0.98 -4.19 -6.36
CA SER A 41 -0.07 -3.35 -7.11
C SER A 41 -0.83 -2.09 -7.45
N THR A 42 -0.25 -0.93 -7.17
CA THR A 42 -0.93 0.31 -7.52
C THR A 42 -0.80 0.64 -9.00
N GLY A 43 0.20 0.06 -9.65
CA GLY A 43 0.44 0.36 -11.04
C GLY A 43 0.99 1.75 -11.26
N LYS A 44 1.30 2.46 -10.18
CA LYS A 44 1.76 3.84 -10.28
C LYS A 44 3.24 3.94 -10.00
N ARG A 45 3.90 4.85 -10.69
CA ARG A 45 5.30 5.11 -10.44
C ARG A 45 5.49 6.29 -9.52
N ASP A 46 4.52 7.17 -9.49
CA ASP A 46 4.58 8.34 -8.65
C ASP A 46 4.06 8.00 -7.26
N LEU A 47 4.82 8.37 -6.24
CA LEU A 47 4.47 8.02 -4.88
C LEU A 47 3.14 8.65 -4.45
N ALA A 48 2.92 9.90 -4.79
CA ALA A 48 1.69 10.57 -4.39
C ALA A 48 0.48 9.88 -5.01
N GLU A 49 0.60 9.49 -6.27
CA GLU A 49 -0.49 8.81 -6.94
C GLU A 49 -0.69 7.42 -6.36
N ALA A 50 0.42 6.76 -5.98
CA ALA A 50 0.33 5.45 -5.40
C ALA A 50 -0.36 5.51 -4.04
N LYS A 51 -0.05 6.51 -3.24
CA LYS A 51 -0.68 6.67 -1.95
C LYS A 51 -2.18 6.89 -2.09
N GLU A 52 -2.56 7.69 -3.06
CA GLU A 52 -3.95 7.96 -3.28
C GLU A 52 -4.70 6.72 -3.74
N TYR A 53 -4.09 5.98 -4.64
CA TYR A 53 -4.69 4.75 -5.12
C TYR A 53 -4.83 3.74 -3.99
N ALA A 54 -3.80 3.62 -3.17
CA ALA A 54 -3.82 2.68 -2.07
C ALA A 54 -4.89 3.04 -1.04
N ARG A 55 -5.02 4.34 -0.76
CA ARG A 55 -6.02 4.77 0.18
C ARG A 55 -7.42 4.47 -0.33
N ASP A 56 -7.67 4.80 -1.60
CA ASP A 56 -8.98 4.58 -2.18
C ASP A 56 -9.32 3.09 -2.20
N THR A 57 -8.35 2.26 -2.53
CA THR A 57 -8.58 0.83 -2.57
C THR A 57 -8.84 0.27 -1.18
N PHE A 58 -8.08 0.75 -0.20
CA PHE A 58 -8.28 0.30 1.18
C PHE A 58 -9.69 0.65 1.65
N LEU A 59 -10.14 1.87 1.37
CA LEU A 59 -11.47 2.28 1.80
C LEU A 59 -12.55 1.47 1.11
N GLU A 60 -12.30 1.13 -0.14
CA GLU A 60 -13.24 0.34 -0.88
C GLU A 60 -13.36 -1.06 -0.28
N TYR A 61 -12.24 -1.67 0.09
CA TYR A 61 -12.26 -2.96 0.73
C TYR A 61 -12.95 -2.88 2.08
N LYS A 62 -12.68 -1.83 2.80
CA LYS A 62 -13.27 -1.66 4.11
C LYS A 62 -14.78 -1.55 4.02
N PHE A 63 -15.26 -0.83 3.04
CA PHE A 63 -16.68 -0.72 2.86
C PHE A 63 -17.31 -2.05 2.52
N ARG A 64 -16.68 -2.83 1.69
CA ARG A 64 -17.23 -4.11 1.34
C ARG A 64 -17.29 -5.05 2.50
N HIS A 65 -16.31 -5.00 3.36
CA HIS A 65 -16.27 -5.90 4.47
C HIS A 65 -17.04 -5.40 5.68
N LYS A 66 -17.59 -4.24 5.56
CA LYS A 66 -18.29 -3.73 6.65
C LYS A 66 -19.61 -4.42 6.90
N ASN A 67 -20.19 -4.95 5.93
CA ASN A 67 -21.45 -5.65 6.12
C ASN A 67 -21.26 -7.08 6.48
#